data_dc69d5f9fdf6fc6bc1140e2bd1d931c5
#
_entry.id   dc69d5f9fdf6fc6bc1140e2bd1d931c5
#
_cell.length_a   1.000
_cell.length_b   1.000
_cell.length_c   1.000
_cell.angle_alpha   90.00
_cell.angle_beta   90.00
_cell.angle_gamma   90.00
#
_symmetry.space_group_name_H-M   'P 1'
#
loop_
_entity.id
_entity.type
_entity.pdbx_description
1 polymer ?
#
loop_
_entity_poly.entity_id
_entity_poly.type
_entity_poly.pdbx_seq_one_letter_code
_entity_poly.pdbx_strand_id
1 'polypeptide(L)'
;MDPGSPLRSVRDDDAKGDRAEKRAPAVTGSLTIIGLGPGTAEWITPAAQAAVDAASDLVGYGPYLDRVPERAGRTKHASDNRVEVERASHALRLAAEGRKVAVVSGGDPGVFAMAAAVFEALEAGPAEWLVIPITVEPGITAMLAAAARAGAPLGGDFCAISLSDNLKPWDVVTARLTAALAADFVICLYNPISKARPWQLGAALELAVKHREAETPVLFARAVGRPDENLRVLTLAEAVTAAGTADMATLVMIGASSTRRIARDGAAPYVYTPRSVTKSPWVTSQGRT
;
A
#
# COMPACT_ATOMS: atom_id res chain seq x y z
N MET A 1 70.12 60.31 17.62
CA MET A 1 69.29 61.41 17.21
C MET A 1 68.15 60.75 16.45
N ASP A 2 67.03 60.69 16.82
CA ASP A 2 66.04 61.26 17.65
C ASP A 2 64.91 60.29 17.88
N PRO A 3 64.24 60.40 18.97
CA PRO A 3 63.32 59.40 19.39
C PRO A 3 61.86 59.67 19.11
N GLY A 4 61.07 58.68 19.14
CA GLY A 4 59.76 58.80 19.72
C GLY A 4 58.62 59.26 18.83
N SER A 5 57.73 58.33 18.62
CA SER A 5 56.31 58.63 18.53
C SER A 5 55.49 57.49 19.17
N PRO A 6 54.43 57.81 19.93
CA PRO A 6 53.74 56.87 20.76
C PRO A 6 52.69 56.10 20.01
N LEU A 7 52.59 54.85 20.37
CA LEU A 7 51.53 53.89 19.99
C LEU A 7 50.14 54.41 20.44
N ARG A 8 49.25 54.63 19.51
CA ARG A 8 47.83 54.83 19.77
C ARG A 8 47.21 53.50 20.12
N SER A 9 46.63 53.45 21.29
CA SER A 9 45.74 52.37 21.72
C SER A 9 44.46 52.38 20.84
N VAL A 10 44.27 51.30 20.12
CA VAL A 10 42.98 50.98 19.50
C VAL A 10 42.10 50.35 20.56
N ARG A 11 40.98 50.98 20.86
CA ARG A 11 39.96 50.43 21.71
C ARG A 11 39.28 49.26 20.98
N ASP A 12 39.28 48.09 21.60
CA ASP A 12 38.43 46.98 21.24
C ASP A 12 36.96 47.36 21.51
N ASP A 13 36.24 47.67 20.44
CA ASP A 13 34.78 47.71 20.49
C ASP A 13 34.25 46.28 20.49
N ASP A 14 33.79 45.85 21.66
CA ASP A 14 33.04 44.62 21.88
C ASP A 14 31.76 44.63 21.03
N ALA A 15 31.83 44.10 19.80
CA ALA A 15 30.65 43.69 19.05
C ALA A 15 30.16 42.36 19.65
N LYS A 16 29.38 42.46 20.70
CA LYS A 16 28.48 41.35 21.12
C LYS A 16 27.48 41.11 20.01
N GLY A 17 27.87 40.29 19.03
CA GLY A 17 26.98 39.69 18.07
C GLY A 17 26.02 38.77 18.83
N ASP A 18 24.80 39.19 18.94
CA ASP A 18 23.65 38.45 19.40
C ASP A 18 23.49 37.23 18.45
N ARG A 19 24.19 36.14 18.76
CA ARG A 19 23.92 34.82 18.19
C ARG A 19 22.63 34.37 18.82
N ALA A 20 21.51 34.73 18.20
CA ALA A 20 20.24 34.05 18.44
C ALA A 20 20.53 32.56 18.21
N GLU A 21 20.70 31.81 19.29
CA GLU A 21 20.66 30.35 19.28
C GLU A 21 19.34 29.99 18.59
N LYS A 22 19.44 29.49 17.35
CA LYS A 22 18.32 28.81 16.71
C LYS A 22 17.99 27.63 17.60
N ARG A 23 17.07 27.83 18.52
CA ARG A 23 16.48 26.80 19.34
C ARG A 23 16.00 25.72 18.39
N ALA A 24 16.59 24.52 18.46
CA ALA A 24 16.10 23.36 17.75
C ALA A 24 14.60 23.28 18.00
N PRO A 25 13.75 23.09 16.97
CA PRO A 25 12.33 22.99 17.17
C PRO A 25 12.06 21.93 18.23
N ALA A 26 11.23 22.29 19.21
CA ALA A 26 10.81 21.32 20.24
C ALA A 26 10.33 20.07 19.54
N VAL A 27 10.78 18.88 20.00
CA VAL A 27 10.31 17.60 19.47
C VAL A 27 8.81 17.60 19.60
N THR A 28 8.16 17.68 18.47
CA THR A 28 6.72 17.61 18.33
C THR A 28 6.25 16.17 18.64
N GLY A 29 5.08 15.77 18.29
CA GLY A 29 4.66 14.37 18.48
C GLY A 29 5.33 13.40 17.50
N SER A 30 4.65 12.33 17.19
CA SER A 30 5.09 11.30 16.24
C SER A 30 3.91 10.84 15.38
N LEU A 31 4.20 10.32 14.21
CA LEU A 31 3.21 9.75 13.31
C LEU A 31 3.61 8.32 12.93
N THR A 32 2.73 7.36 13.18
CA THR A 32 2.93 5.97 12.74
C THR A 32 1.83 5.59 11.75
N ILE A 33 2.21 5.10 10.58
CA ILE A 33 1.27 4.65 9.56
C ILE A 33 1.15 3.13 9.70
N ILE A 34 -0.05 2.61 9.97
CA ILE A 34 -0.25 1.25 10.46
C ILE A 34 -1.10 0.44 9.51
N GLY A 35 -0.64 -0.77 9.20
CA GLY A 35 -1.42 -1.80 8.51
C GLY A 35 -2.17 -2.69 9.48
N LEU A 36 -3.50 -2.65 9.45
CA LEU A 36 -4.37 -3.52 10.26
C LEU A 36 -4.55 -4.93 9.68
N GLY A 37 -3.87 -5.27 8.60
CA GLY A 37 -4.15 -6.50 7.88
C GLY A 37 -5.55 -6.52 7.24
N PRO A 38 -5.92 -7.61 6.55
CA PRO A 38 -7.11 -7.65 5.70
C PRO A 38 -8.40 -7.95 6.47
N GLY A 39 -8.34 -8.59 7.64
CA GLY A 39 -9.54 -9.07 8.33
C GLY A 39 -9.38 -9.21 9.83
N THR A 40 -8.97 -10.39 10.30
CA THR A 40 -8.96 -10.75 11.73
C THR A 40 -7.88 -10.03 12.53
N ALA A 41 -8.09 -9.90 13.84
CA ALA A 41 -7.11 -9.29 14.76
C ALA A 41 -5.81 -10.09 14.82
N GLU A 42 -5.86 -11.41 14.64
CA GLU A 42 -4.68 -12.29 14.62
C GLU A 42 -3.70 -11.97 13.48
N TRP A 43 -4.16 -11.26 12.45
CA TRP A 43 -3.33 -10.85 11.33
C TRP A 43 -2.76 -9.44 11.47
N ILE A 44 -3.00 -8.79 12.62
CA ILE A 44 -2.31 -7.54 12.97
C ILE A 44 -0.93 -7.92 13.52
N THR A 45 0.12 -7.30 13.00
CA THR A 45 1.47 -7.56 13.52
C THR A 45 1.59 -7.04 14.97
N PRO A 46 2.40 -7.67 15.83
CA PRO A 46 2.62 -7.17 17.19
C PRO A 46 3.10 -5.71 17.23
N ALA A 47 3.94 -5.30 16.26
CA ALA A 47 4.42 -3.92 16.15
C ALA A 47 3.29 -2.94 15.80
N ALA A 48 2.44 -3.29 14.83
CA ALA A 48 1.27 -2.50 14.48
C ALA A 48 0.29 -2.37 15.66
N GLN A 49 0.05 -3.47 16.41
CA GLN A 49 -0.80 -3.43 17.60
C GLN A 49 -0.19 -2.52 18.69
N ALA A 50 1.11 -2.64 18.95
CA ALA A 50 1.78 -1.78 19.93
C ALA A 50 1.71 -0.30 19.54
N ALA A 51 1.82 0.03 18.27
CA ALA A 51 1.67 1.39 17.76
C ALA A 51 0.23 1.92 17.91
N VAL A 52 -0.79 1.09 17.64
CA VAL A 52 -2.20 1.41 17.94
C VAL A 52 -2.38 1.71 19.43
N ASP A 53 -1.77 0.89 20.28
CA ASP A 53 -1.91 1.04 21.74
C ASP A 53 -1.16 2.26 22.29
N ALA A 54 -0.08 2.67 21.67
CA ALA A 54 0.68 3.86 22.06
C ALA A 54 0.06 5.18 21.58
N ALA A 55 -0.83 5.15 20.58
CA ALA A 55 -1.40 6.34 19.98
C ALA A 55 -2.43 7.03 20.89
N SER A 56 -2.33 8.37 20.97
CA SER A 56 -3.38 9.23 21.56
C SER A 56 -4.49 9.54 20.55
N ASP A 57 -4.15 9.52 19.27
CA ASP A 57 -5.03 9.86 18.16
C ASP A 57 -4.93 8.82 17.04
N LEU A 58 -6.09 8.33 16.61
CA LEU A 58 -6.21 7.48 15.44
C LEU A 58 -6.88 8.23 14.31
N VAL A 59 -6.24 8.29 13.15
CA VAL A 59 -6.76 8.94 11.96
C VAL A 59 -6.97 7.87 10.89
N GLY A 60 -8.15 7.82 10.26
CA GLY A 60 -8.40 6.78 9.26
C GLY A 60 -9.77 6.86 8.59
N TYR A 61 -9.98 5.96 7.64
CA TYR A 61 -11.29 5.68 7.08
C TYR A 61 -12.18 5.03 8.15
N GLY A 62 -13.43 5.51 8.29
CA GLY A 62 -14.34 5.07 9.35
C GLY A 62 -14.36 3.56 9.58
N PRO A 63 -14.66 2.72 8.57
CA PRO A 63 -14.67 1.26 8.69
C PRO A 63 -13.35 0.61 9.14
N TYR A 64 -12.20 1.27 8.98
CA TYR A 64 -10.94 0.78 9.54
C TYR A 64 -10.80 1.14 11.01
N LEU A 65 -11.22 2.35 11.40
CA LEU A 65 -11.23 2.77 12.78
C LEU A 65 -12.20 1.95 13.64
N ASP A 66 -13.31 1.50 13.07
CA ASP A 66 -14.29 0.63 13.75
C ASP A 66 -13.69 -0.72 14.16
N ARG A 67 -12.61 -1.18 13.48
CA ARG A 67 -11.88 -2.39 13.84
C ARG A 67 -11.00 -2.24 15.09
N VAL A 68 -10.73 -1.01 15.50
CA VAL A 68 -9.90 -0.73 16.68
C VAL A 68 -10.84 -0.45 17.86
N PRO A 69 -10.74 -1.20 18.97
CA PRO A 69 -11.57 -0.99 20.16
C PRO A 69 -11.45 0.44 20.72
N GLU A 70 -12.52 0.94 21.32
CA GLU A 70 -12.49 2.21 22.05
C GLU A 70 -11.58 2.11 23.28
N ARG A 71 -10.90 3.22 23.59
CA ARG A 71 -10.05 3.34 24.77
C ARG A 71 -10.12 4.74 25.34
N ALA A 72 -10.21 4.85 26.66
CA ALA A 72 -10.18 6.13 27.37
C ALA A 72 -8.88 6.91 27.04
N GLY A 73 -9.02 8.18 26.79
CA GLY A 73 -7.90 9.07 26.45
C GLY A 73 -7.39 8.96 25.01
N ARG A 74 -8.04 8.18 24.15
CA ARG A 74 -7.74 8.10 22.72
C ARG A 74 -8.86 8.70 21.88
N THR A 75 -8.51 9.51 20.89
CA THR A 75 -9.47 10.14 19.97
C THR A 75 -9.41 9.46 18.61
N LYS A 76 -10.55 9.15 18.02
CA LYS A 76 -10.67 8.67 16.64
C LYS A 76 -11.12 9.81 15.73
N HIS A 77 -10.37 10.04 14.67
CA HIS A 77 -10.63 11.03 13.62
C HIS A 77 -11.05 10.29 12.35
N ALA A 78 -12.33 10.01 12.22
CA ALA A 78 -12.87 9.33 11.06
C ALA A 78 -13.07 10.31 9.88
N SER A 79 -12.80 9.84 8.67
CA SER A 79 -13.08 10.57 7.44
C SER A 79 -13.53 9.62 6.32
N ASP A 80 -14.10 10.17 5.25
CA ASP A 80 -14.55 9.40 4.09
C ASP A 80 -13.35 8.91 3.26
N ASN A 81 -13.58 7.92 2.38
CA ASN A 81 -12.54 7.26 1.59
C ASN A 81 -11.90 8.12 0.50
N ARG A 82 -12.50 9.29 0.16
CA ARG A 82 -12.06 10.14 -0.96
C ARG A 82 -11.18 11.33 -0.56
N VAL A 83 -10.80 11.43 0.70
CA VAL A 83 -10.08 12.57 1.27
C VAL A 83 -8.73 12.14 1.84
N GLU A 84 -7.97 11.37 1.07
CA GLU A 84 -6.70 10.76 1.54
C GLU A 84 -5.64 11.82 1.86
N VAL A 85 -5.51 12.86 1.03
CA VAL A 85 -4.54 13.95 1.24
C VAL A 85 -4.92 14.82 2.43
N GLU A 86 -6.21 15.16 2.58
CA GLU A 86 -6.71 15.93 3.73
C GLU A 86 -6.56 15.15 5.03
N ARG A 87 -6.81 13.82 4.99
CA ARG A 87 -6.60 12.91 6.12
C ARG A 87 -5.13 12.87 6.51
N ALA A 88 -4.23 12.76 5.54
CA ALA A 88 -2.78 12.77 5.77
C ALA A 88 -2.32 14.10 6.38
N SER A 89 -2.76 15.22 5.82
CA SER A 89 -2.46 16.56 6.32
C SER A 89 -3.02 16.79 7.75
N HIS A 90 -4.20 16.24 8.04
CA HIS A 90 -4.77 16.29 9.39
C HIS A 90 -3.90 15.54 10.40
N ALA A 91 -3.45 14.33 10.05
CA ALA A 91 -2.58 13.53 10.91
C ALA A 91 -1.22 14.22 11.16
N LEU A 92 -0.63 14.84 10.13
CA LEU A 92 0.62 15.59 10.25
C LEU A 92 0.46 16.83 11.15
N ARG A 93 -0.65 17.57 11.05
CA ARG A 93 -0.94 18.69 11.97
C ARG A 93 -1.02 18.24 13.42
N LEU A 94 -1.77 17.17 13.72
CA LEU A 94 -1.85 16.64 15.08
C LEU A 94 -0.48 16.23 15.62
N ALA A 95 0.35 15.61 14.79
CA ALA A 95 1.71 15.24 15.17
C ALA A 95 2.59 16.49 15.40
N ALA A 96 2.46 17.53 14.58
CA ALA A 96 3.15 18.81 14.80
C ALA A 96 2.73 19.50 16.11
N GLU A 97 1.51 19.28 16.58
CA GLU A 97 0.99 19.75 17.86
C GLU A 97 1.49 18.93 19.08
N GLY A 98 2.38 17.96 18.88
CA GLY A 98 2.97 17.15 19.94
C GLY A 98 2.22 15.86 20.27
N ARG A 99 1.26 15.44 19.44
CA ARG A 99 0.44 14.24 19.67
C ARG A 99 1.11 12.98 19.11
N LYS A 100 0.81 11.84 19.72
CA LYS A 100 1.19 10.52 19.18
C LYS A 100 0.08 10.03 18.26
N VAL A 101 0.26 10.17 16.98
CA VAL A 101 -0.76 9.91 15.96
C VAL A 101 -0.50 8.57 15.28
N ALA A 102 -1.56 7.78 15.08
CA ALA A 102 -1.53 6.61 14.22
C ALA A 102 -2.50 6.79 13.03
N VAL A 103 -1.98 6.70 11.81
CA VAL A 103 -2.81 6.63 10.60
C VAL A 103 -3.11 5.17 10.31
N VAL A 104 -4.38 4.80 10.35
CA VAL A 104 -4.82 3.40 10.24
C VAL A 104 -5.23 3.07 8.82
N SER A 105 -4.66 2.01 8.26
CA SER A 105 -4.95 1.51 6.92
C SER A 105 -5.38 0.04 6.96
N GLY A 106 -6.29 -0.36 6.10
CA GLY A 106 -6.59 -1.78 5.89
C GLY A 106 -5.49 -2.44 5.07
N GLY A 107 -5.21 -3.73 5.33
CA GLY A 107 -4.12 -4.43 4.66
C GLY A 107 -2.74 -3.91 5.07
N ASP A 108 -1.89 -3.63 4.09
CA ASP A 108 -0.59 -2.99 4.25
C ASP A 108 -0.67 -1.50 3.88
N PRO A 109 -0.11 -0.57 4.66
CA PRO A 109 -0.22 0.86 4.40
C PRO A 109 0.60 1.34 3.20
N GLY A 110 1.59 0.57 2.75
CA GLY A 110 2.45 0.86 1.59
C GLY A 110 1.90 0.30 0.27
N VAL A 111 0.83 -0.53 0.29
CA VAL A 111 0.28 -1.16 -0.90
C VAL A 111 -1.03 -0.50 -1.31
N PHE A 112 -0.96 0.49 -2.19
CA PHE A 112 -2.11 1.29 -2.69
C PHE A 112 -2.97 1.88 -1.55
N ALA A 113 -2.31 2.38 -0.50
CA ALA A 113 -2.93 2.82 0.74
C ALA A 113 -2.27 4.09 1.30
N MET A 114 -2.46 4.39 2.59
CA MET A 114 -2.22 5.70 3.19
C MET A 114 -0.76 6.15 3.25
N ALA A 115 0.23 5.25 3.18
CA ALA A 115 1.63 5.65 3.36
C ALA A 115 2.07 6.65 2.26
N ALA A 116 1.75 6.38 0.99
CA ALA A 116 2.07 7.30 -0.09
C ALA A 116 1.41 8.68 0.11
N ALA A 117 0.13 8.73 0.47
CA ALA A 117 -0.59 9.98 0.70
C ALA A 117 0.00 10.81 1.87
N VAL A 118 0.52 10.13 2.92
CA VAL A 118 1.20 10.83 4.02
C VAL A 118 2.52 11.43 3.55
N PHE A 119 3.31 10.72 2.76
CA PHE A 119 4.58 11.25 2.25
C PHE A 119 4.36 12.33 1.20
N GLU A 120 3.35 12.23 0.34
CA GLU A 120 2.94 13.30 -0.59
C GLU A 120 2.50 14.56 0.17
N ALA A 121 1.71 14.42 1.24
CA ALA A 121 1.29 15.53 2.07
C ALA A 121 2.47 16.15 2.85
N LEU A 122 3.43 15.34 3.30
CA LEU A 122 4.65 15.79 3.97
C LEU A 122 5.52 16.62 3.02
N GLU A 123 5.73 16.14 1.79
CA GLU A 123 6.54 16.81 0.76
C GLU A 123 5.94 18.16 0.34
N ALA A 124 4.62 18.22 0.20
CA ALA A 124 3.90 19.43 -0.19
C ALA A 124 3.58 20.38 0.97
N GLY A 125 3.81 19.93 2.22
CA GLY A 125 3.42 20.64 3.43
C GLY A 125 4.44 21.63 3.94
N PRO A 126 4.15 22.25 5.10
CA PRO A 126 5.07 23.17 5.77
C PRO A 126 6.38 22.49 6.19
N ALA A 127 7.48 23.22 6.13
CA ALA A 127 8.82 22.72 6.44
C ALA A 127 8.95 22.19 7.89
N GLU A 128 8.16 22.71 8.82
CA GLU A 128 8.11 22.22 10.21
C GLU A 128 7.62 20.77 10.34
N TRP A 129 6.93 20.22 9.34
CA TRP A 129 6.53 18.80 9.37
C TRP A 129 7.69 17.84 9.12
N LEU A 130 8.78 18.31 8.47
CA LEU A 130 9.94 17.47 8.15
C LEU A 130 10.70 16.97 9.39
N VAL A 131 10.48 17.57 10.56
CA VAL A 131 11.09 17.12 11.82
C VAL A 131 10.22 16.10 12.58
N ILE A 132 9.00 15.81 12.10
CA ILE A 132 8.11 14.83 12.74
C ILE A 132 8.71 13.43 12.51
N PRO A 133 8.96 12.65 13.58
CA PRO A 133 9.32 11.24 13.42
C PRO A 133 8.16 10.47 12.79
N ILE A 134 8.38 9.90 11.60
CA ILE A 134 7.38 9.09 10.89
C ILE A 134 7.90 7.66 10.78
N THR A 135 7.06 6.70 11.15
CA THR A 135 7.30 5.26 10.97
C THR A 135 6.17 4.60 10.20
N VAL A 136 6.48 3.51 9.51
CA VAL A 136 5.49 2.69 8.80
C VAL A 136 5.54 1.29 9.39
N GLU A 137 4.43 0.85 9.99
CA GLU A 137 4.28 -0.52 10.47
C GLU A 137 3.54 -1.34 9.42
N PRO A 138 4.18 -2.36 8.85
CA PRO A 138 3.60 -3.15 7.78
C PRO A 138 2.42 -3.98 8.26
N GLY A 139 1.56 -4.36 7.32
CA GLY A 139 0.45 -5.28 7.54
C GLY A 139 0.36 -6.34 6.44
N ILE A 140 -0.43 -7.38 6.67
CA ILE A 140 -0.70 -8.38 5.66
C ILE A 140 -1.60 -7.75 4.59
N THR A 141 -1.07 -7.58 3.38
CA THR A 141 -1.84 -7.07 2.24
C THR A 141 -2.80 -8.12 1.68
N ALA A 142 -3.86 -7.68 1.01
CA ALA A 142 -4.90 -8.55 0.47
C ALA A 142 -4.35 -9.65 -0.47
N MET A 143 -3.32 -9.37 -1.28
CA MET A 143 -2.75 -10.37 -2.18
C MET A 143 -2.08 -11.52 -1.42
N LEU A 144 -1.35 -11.24 -0.34
CA LEU A 144 -0.71 -12.29 0.48
C LEU A 144 -1.76 -13.11 1.23
N ALA A 145 -2.79 -12.46 1.76
CA ALA A 145 -3.89 -13.13 2.41
C ALA A 145 -4.66 -14.05 1.45
N ALA A 146 -4.99 -13.58 0.26
CA ALA A 146 -5.65 -14.37 -0.78
C ALA A 146 -4.78 -15.53 -1.24
N ALA A 147 -3.49 -15.32 -1.45
CA ALA A 147 -2.54 -16.37 -1.82
C ALA A 147 -2.47 -17.47 -0.77
N ALA A 148 -2.38 -17.10 0.52
CA ALA A 148 -2.34 -18.06 1.63
C ALA A 148 -3.62 -18.90 1.75
N ARG A 149 -4.78 -18.36 1.41
CA ARG A 149 -6.05 -19.10 1.36
C ARG A 149 -6.13 -20.06 0.19
N ALA A 150 -5.56 -19.68 -0.94
CA ALA A 150 -5.60 -20.47 -2.17
C ALA A 150 -4.50 -21.57 -2.26
N GLY A 151 -3.40 -21.39 -1.54
CA GLY A 151 -2.21 -22.24 -1.62
C GLY A 151 -0.93 -21.42 -1.81
N ALA A 152 -0.31 -21.50 -3.00
CA ALA A 152 0.91 -20.77 -3.31
C ALA A 152 0.90 -20.16 -4.74
N PRO A 153 -0.11 -19.39 -5.14
CA PRO A 153 -0.19 -18.82 -6.49
C PRO A 153 0.95 -17.82 -6.78
N LEU A 154 1.54 -17.22 -5.75
CA LEU A 154 2.67 -16.30 -5.84
C LEU A 154 4.04 -17.00 -5.74
N GLY A 155 4.11 -18.28 -6.09
CA GLY A 155 5.35 -19.07 -6.08
C GLY A 155 6.33 -18.74 -7.20
N GLY A 156 5.89 -18.07 -8.27
CA GLY A 156 6.69 -17.49 -9.36
C GLY A 156 6.73 -15.97 -9.28
N ASP A 157 7.26 -15.33 -10.32
CA ASP A 157 7.29 -13.87 -10.41
C ASP A 157 5.87 -13.30 -10.48
N PHE A 158 5.64 -12.22 -9.75
CA PHE A 158 4.32 -11.60 -9.67
C PHE A 158 4.41 -10.06 -9.62
N CYS A 159 3.30 -9.42 -9.92
CA CYS A 159 3.14 -7.98 -9.76
C CYS A 159 1.75 -7.62 -9.19
N ALA A 160 1.64 -6.41 -8.66
CA ALA A 160 0.40 -5.82 -8.17
C ALA A 160 0.05 -4.58 -9.00
N ILE A 161 -1.19 -4.51 -9.48
CA ILE A 161 -1.71 -3.38 -10.27
C ILE A 161 -3.04 -2.94 -9.67
N SER A 162 -3.16 -1.65 -9.36
CA SER A 162 -4.45 -1.06 -9.01
C SER A 162 -5.20 -0.65 -10.28
N LEU A 163 -6.43 -1.12 -10.45
CA LEU A 163 -7.32 -0.74 -11.55
C LEU A 163 -8.02 0.61 -11.31
N SER A 164 -7.72 1.30 -10.19
CA SER A 164 -8.22 2.65 -9.96
C SER A 164 -7.59 3.63 -10.94
N ASP A 165 -8.43 4.33 -11.68
CA ASP A 165 -8.10 5.42 -12.61
C ASP A 165 -8.31 6.82 -12.01
N ASN A 166 -8.51 6.91 -10.68
CA ASN A 166 -8.68 8.19 -9.99
C ASN A 166 -7.38 9.02 -9.96
N LEU A 167 -6.22 8.36 -9.81
CA LEU A 167 -4.91 8.99 -9.67
C LEU A 167 -3.99 8.80 -10.88
N LYS A 168 -4.40 8.01 -11.86
CA LYS A 168 -3.63 7.75 -13.07
C LYS A 168 -4.58 7.42 -14.23
N PRO A 169 -4.30 7.87 -15.47
CA PRO A 169 -5.12 7.57 -16.63
C PRO A 169 -5.24 6.07 -16.91
N TRP A 170 -6.35 5.63 -17.50
CA TRP A 170 -6.61 4.23 -17.79
C TRP A 170 -5.62 3.63 -18.80
N ASP A 171 -5.14 4.40 -19.75
CA ASP A 171 -4.10 3.98 -20.71
C ASP A 171 -2.79 3.59 -20.02
N VAL A 172 -2.42 4.27 -18.94
CA VAL A 172 -1.27 3.88 -18.11
C VAL A 172 -1.53 2.53 -17.41
N VAL A 173 -2.76 2.30 -16.95
CA VAL A 173 -3.14 1.00 -16.34
C VAL A 173 -3.05 -0.11 -17.37
N THR A 174 -3.62 0.08 -18.55
CA THR A 174 -3.62 -0.92 -19.63
C THR A 174 -2.22 -1.20 -20.16
N ALA A 175 -1.37 -0.19 -20.31
CA ALA A 175 0.02 -0.36 -20.74
C ALA A 175 0.81 -1.24 -19.73
N ARG A 176 0.67 -0.98 -18.43
CA ARG A 176 1.31 -1.78 -17.37
C ARG A 176 0.77 -3.21 -17.33
N LEU A 177 -0.55 -3.36 -17.45
CA LEU A 177 -1.18 -4.68 -17.46
C LEU A 177 -0.73 -5.50 -18.69
N THR A 178 -0.70 -4.89 -19.87
CA THR A 178 -0.20 -5.54 -21.09
C THR A 178 1.24 -6.00 -20.94
N ALA A 179 2.11 -5.16 -20.40
CA ALA A 179 3.51 -5.52 -20.18
C ALA A 179 3.66 -6.69 -19.19
N ALA A 180 2.89 -6.69 -18.09
CA ALA A 180 2.89 -7.76 -17.09
C ALA A 180 2.32 -9.07 -17.67
N LEU A 181 1.27 -9.00 -18.47
CA LEU A 181 0.70 -10.14 -19.18
C LEU A 181 1.70 -10.70 -20.20
N ALA A 182 2.33 -9.83 -20.99
CA ALA A 182 3.33 -10.23 -21.96
C ALA A 182 4.56 -10.88 -21.29
N ALA A 183 4.98 -10.43 -20.12
CA ALA A 183 6.10 -10.98 -19.34
C ALA A 183 5.73 -12.22 -18.50
N ASP A 184 4.51 -12.72 -18.62
CA ASP A 184 4.00 -13.92 -17.94
C ASP A 184 4.00 -13.87 -16.39
N PHE A 185 3.87 -12.69 -15.79
CA PHE A 185 3.71 -12.55 -14.34
C PHE A 185 2.37 -13.09 -13.84
N VAL A 186 2.34 -13.57 -12.59
CA VAL A 186 1.10 -13.63 -11.83
C VAL A 186 0.68 -12.20 -11.48
N ILE A 187 -0.55 -11.81 -11.75
CA ILE A 187 -0.99 -10.42 -11.63
C ILE A 187 -2.07 -10.28 -10.57
N CYS A 188 -1.80 -9.48 -9.54
CA CYS A 188 -2.75 -9.15 -8.49
C CYS A 188 -3.43 -7.81 -8.79
N LEU A 189 -4.74 -7.83 -9.05
CA LEU A 189 -5.54 -6.65 -9.39
C LEU A 189 -6.26 -6.13 -8.14
N TYR A 190 -5.88 -4.93 -7.71
CA TYR A 190 -6.51 -4.18 -6.61
C TYR A 190 -7.55 -3.20 -7.14
N ASN A 191 -8.50 -2.84 -6.28
CA ASN A 191 -9.57 -1.89 -6.61
C ASN A 191 -10.32 -2.26 -7.92
N PRO A 192 -10.77 -3.52 -8.06
CA PRO A 192 -11.19 -4.05 -9.34
C PRO A 192 -12.44 -3.36 -9.88
N ILE A 193 -13.36 -2.95 -9.00
CA ILE A 193 -14.63 -2.36 -9.38
C ILE A 193 -15.17 -1.46 -8.26
N SER A 194 -15.86 -0.38 -8.62
CA SER A 194 -16.65 0.45 -7.71
C SER A 194 -17.91 0.96 -8.39
N LYS A 195 -18.82 1.59 -7.63
CA LYS A 195 -20.02 2.19 -8.22
C LYS A 195 -19.70 3.21 -9.32
N ALA A 196 -18.63 3.97 -9.16
CA ALA A 196 -18.18 4.96 -10.15
C ALA A 196 -17.31 4.35 -11.26
N ARG A 197 -16.82 3.11 -11.07
CA ARG A 197 -15.90 2.41 -11.96
C ARG A 197 -16.33 0.96 -12.15
N PRO A 198 -17.46 0.71 -12.87
CA PRO A 198 -18.05 -0.64 -12.96
C PRO A 198 -17.42 -1.54 -14.04
N TRP A 199 -16.62 -1.01 -14.95
CA TRP A 199 -16.19 -1.68 -16.18
C TRP A 199 -14.70 -2.09 -16.19
N GLN A 200 -13.86 -1.54 -15.31
CA GLN A 200 -12.41 -1.68 -15.37
C GLN A 200 -11.95 -3.14 -15.22
N LEU A 201 -12.59 -3.92 -14.34
CA LEU A 201 -12.22 -5.33 -14.20
C LEU A 201 -12.55 -6.13 -15.46
N GLY A 202 -13.72 -5.90 -16.05
CA GLY A 202 -14.10 -6.55 -17.32
C GLY A 202 -13.07 -6.28 -18.41
N ALA A 203 -12.74 -5.00 -18.64
CA ALA A 203 -11.74 -4.60 -19.62
C ALA A 203 -10.35 -5.21 -19.33
N ALA A 204 -9.94 -5.30 -18.05
CA ALA A 204 -8.67 -5.93 -17.67
C ALA A 204 -8.66 -7.44 -17.97
N LEU A 205 -9.75 -8.15 -17.71
CA LEU A 205 -9.88 -9.58 -18.01
C LEU A 205 -9.97 -9.85 -19.52
N GLU A 206 -10.67 -9.03 -20.27
CA GLU A 206 -10.70 -9.09 -21.75
C GLU A 206 -9.30 -8.87 -22.35
N LEU A 207 -8.52 -7.97 -21.77
CA LEU A 207 -7.12 -7.81 -22.15
C LEU A 207 -6.30 -9.06 -21.84
N ALA A 208 -6.52 -9.69 -20.68
CA ALA A 208 -5.83 -10.92 -20.29
C ALA A 208 -6.09 -12.08 -21.24
N VAL A 209 -7.32 -12.22 -21.76
CA VAL A 209 -7.68 -13.25 -22.78
C VAL A 209 -6.80 -13.19 -24.03
N LYS A 210 -6.25 -12.02 -24.39
CA LYS A 210 -5.35 -11.88 -25.53
C LYS A 210 -3.94 -12.42 -25.27
N HIS A 211 -3.61 -12.73 -24.02
CA HIS A 211 -2.26 -13.12 -23.60
C HIS A 211 -2.22 -14.43 -22.81
N ARG A 212 -3.36 -15.00 -22.46
CA ARG A 212 -3.49 -16.18 -21.60
C ARG A 212 -4.50 -17.15 -22.19
N GLU A 213 -4.26 -18.43 -21.94
CA GLU A 213 -5.22 -19.49 -22.28
C GLU A 213 -6.51 -19.33 -21.46
N ALA A 214 -7.63 -19.77 -22.06
CA ALA A 214 -8.94 -19.70 -21.43
C ALA A 214 -9.01 -20.42 -20.08
N GLU A 215 -8.22 -21.48 -19.90
CA GLU A 215 -8.14 -22.32 -18.71
C GLU A 215 -7.21 -21.74 -17.60
N THR A 216 -6.51 -20.63 -17.87
CA THR A 216 -5.63 -20.00 -16.88
C THR A 216 -6.38 -19.76 -15.57
N PRO A 217 -5.85 -20.18 -14.41
CA PRO A 217 -6.53 -19.99 -13.13
C PRO A 217 -6.64 -18.50 -12.78
N VAL A 218 -7.83 -18.11 -12.35
CA VAL A 218 -8.11 -16.76 -11.83
C VAL A 218 -8.79 -16.90 -10.47
N LEU A 219 -8.27 -16.19 -9.45
CA LEU A 219 -8.87 -16.15 -8.14
C LEU A 219 -9.67 -14.86 -7.96
N PHE A 220 -10.88 -15.00 -7.44
CA PHE A 220 -11.66 -13.90 -6.87
C PHE A 220 -11.69 -14.08 -5.37
N ALA A 221 -10.97 -13.25 -4.65
CA ALA A 221 -10.80 -13.31 -3.20
C ALA A 221 -11.49 -12.11 -2.55
N ARG A 222 -12.70 -12.31 -2.09
CA ARG A 222 -13.51 -11.27 -1.46
C ARG A 222 -13.40 -11.34 0.05
N ALA A 223 -13.18 -10.19 0.67
CA ALA A 223 -13.23 -10.00 2.13
C ALA A 223 -12.39 -11.01 2.93
N VAL A 224 -11.21 -11.39 2.41
CA VAL A 224 -10.35 -12.40 3.03
C VAL A 224 -10.01 -12.04 4.47
N GLY A 225 -10.18 -13.00 5.38
CA GLY A 225 -10.00 -12.81 6.81
C GLY A 225 -11.19 -12.16 7.54
N ARG A 226 -12.33 -11.95 6.87
CA ARG A 226 -13.57 -11.42 7.46
C ARG A 226 -14.65 -12.51 7.51
N PRO A 227 -15.74 -12.33 8.30
CA PRO A 227 -16.81 -13.31 8.39
C PRO A 227 -17.51 -13.63 7.05
N ASP A 228 -17.48 -12.67 6.11
CA ASP A 228 -18.05 -12.79 4.78
C ASP A 228 -17.00 -13.15 3.72
N GLU A 229 -15.89 -13.80 4.13
CA GLU A 229 -14.84 -14.29 3.24
C GLU A 229 -15.41 -15.21 2.18
N ASN A 230 -15.09 -14.94 0.92
CA ASN A 230 -15.43 -15.79 -0.21
C ASN A 230 -14.25 -15.90 -1.19
N LEU A 231 -13.76 -17.11 -1.41
CA LEU A 231 -12.70 -17.40 -2.37
C LEU A 231 -13.25 -18.30 -3.48
N ARG A 232 -13.19 -17.80 -4.72
CA ARG A 232 -13.55 -18.57 -5.91
C ARG A 232 -12.31 -18.74 -6.79
N VAL A 233 -12.12 -19.98 -7.26
CA VAL A 233 -11.09 -20.33 -8.24
C VAL A 233 -11.81 -20.61 -9.56
N LEU A 234 -11.60 -19.74 -10.53
CA LEU A 234 -12.24 -19.74 -11.85
C LEU A 234 -11.19 -20.01 -12.92
N THR A 235 -11.64 -20.36 -14.12
CA THR A 235 -10.85 -20.19 -15.34
C THR A 235 -10.90 -18.74 -15.79
N LEU A 236 -9.99 -18.30 -16.65
CA LEU A 236 -10.04 -16.95 -17.22
C LEU A 236 -11.33 -16.71 -18.02
N ALA A 237 -11.80 -17.72 -18.75
CA ALA A 237 -13.08 -17.63 -19.47
C ALA A 237 -14.26 -17.38 -18.53
N GLU A 238 -14.34 -18.14 -17.42
CA GLU A 238 -15.36 -17.92 -16.38
C GLU A 238 -15.20 -16.58 -15.69
N ALA A 239 -13.97 -16.12 -15.44
CA ALA A 239 -13.69 -14.85 -14.78
C ALA A 239 -14.19 -13.65 -15.58
N VAL A 240 -14.07 -13.67 -16.90
CA VAL A 240 -14.63 -12.62 -17.78
C VAL A 240 -16.14 -12.48 -17.56
N THR A 241 -16.87 -13.61 -17.55
CA THR A 241 -18.32 -13.61 -17.31
C THR A 241 -18.67 -13.17 -15.87
N ALA A 242 -17.81 -13.52 -14.91
CA ALA A 242 -18.01 -13.24 -13.50
C ALA A 242 -17.56 -11.83 -13.08
N ALA A 243 -16.96 -11.03 -13.98
CA ALA A 243 -16.36 -9.74 -13.64
C ALA A 243 -17.28 -8.82 -12.81
N GLY A 244 -18.55 -8.70 -13.21
CA GLY A 244 -19.56 -7.88 -12.53
C GLY A 244 -19.94 -8.36 -11.12
N THR A 245 -19.47 -9.53 -10.67
CA THR A 245 -19.74 -10.04 -9.32
C THR A 245 -18.71 -9.58 -8.29
N ALA A 246 -17.64 -8.91 -8.70
CA ALA A 246 -16.65 -8.33 -7.82
C ALA A 246 -17.17 -7.04 -7.18
N ASP A 247 -16.55 -6.65 -6.05
CA ASP A 247 -16.79 -5.39 -5.36
C ASP A 247 -15.46 -4.79 -4.87
N MET A 248 -15.51 -3.69 -4.13
CA MET A 248 -14.33 -3.03 -3.57
C MET A 248 -13.58 -3.88 -2.52
N ALA A 249 -14.23 -4.90 -1.96
CA ALA A 249 -13.61 -5.84 -1.02
C ALA A 249 -12.96 -7.04 -1.72
N THR A 250 -12.98 -7.07 -3.06
CA THR A 250 -12.46 -8.17 -3.87
C THR A 250 -11.04 -7.87 -4.36
N LEU A 251 -10.13 -8.82 -4.17
CA LEU A 251 -8.88 -8.92 -4.90
C LEU A 251 -9.05 -9.94 -6.04
N VAL A 252 -8.57 -9.63 -7.23
CA VAL A 252 -8.53 -10.58 -8.34
C VAL A 252 -7.08 -10.92 -8.66
N MET A 253 -6.77 -12.22 -8.81
CA MET A 253 -5.42 -12.69 -9.15
C MET A 253 -5.49 -13.52 -10.42
N ILE A 254 -4.76 -13.11 -11.47
CA ILE A 254 -4.62 -13.82 -12.73
C ILE A 254 -3.34 -14.63 -12.68
N GLY A 255 -3.42 -15.94 -12.90
CA GLY A 255 -2.27 -16.82 -12.94
C GLY A 255 -1.33 -16.55 -14.12
N ALA A 256 -0.06 -16.94 -14.00
CA ALA A 256 0.87 -17.10 -15.11
C ALA A 256 0.49 -18.34 -15.94
N SER A 257 1.10 -18.51 -17.12
CA SER A 257 0.90 -19.68 -17.98
C SER A 257 1.25 -21.01 -17.27
N SER A 258 2.15 -20.98 -16.29
CA SER A 258 2.59 -22.12 -15.49
C SER A 258 1.74 -22.36 -14.25
N THR A 259 0.80 -21.47 -13.89
CA THR A 259 -0.06 -21.60 -12.71
C THR A 259 -0.98 -22.80 -12.84
N ARG A 260 -1.11 -23.60 -11.77
CA ARG A 260 -1.83 -24.89 -11.76
C ARG A 260 -2.87 -24.93 -10.68
N ARG A 261 -3.90 -25.76 -10.91
CA ARG A 261 -4.91 -26.16 -9.94
C ARG A 261 -4.67 -27.61 -9.54
N ILE A 262 -4.70 -27.90 -8.24
CA ILE A 262 -4.69 -29.27 -7.71
C ILE A 262 -6.09 -29.53 -7.17
N ALA A 263 -6.82 -30.41 -7.83
CA ALA A 263 -8.16 -30.79 -7.39
C ALA A 263 -8.14 -31.43 -6.00
N ARG A 264 -9.19 -31.20 -5.24
CA ARG A 264 -9.43 -31.80 -3.94
C ARG A 264 -10.87 -32.34 -3.86
N ASP A 265 -11.03 -33.50 -3.29
CA ASP A 265 -12.38 -34.08 -3.08
C ASP A 265 -13.16 -33.23 -2.07
N GLY A 266 -14.34 -32.74 -2.46
CA GLY A 266 -15.24 -31.99 -1.60
C GLY A 266 -14.77 -30.62 -1.12
N ALA A 267 -13.66 -30.09 -1.67
CA ALA A 267 -13.11 -28.79 -1.27
C ALA A 267 -12.62 -27.98 -2.47
N ALA A 268 -12.47 -26.66 -2.28
CA ALA A 268 -11.87 -25.80 -3.30
C ALA A 268 -10.46 -26.28 -3.66
N PRO A 269 -10.05 -26.24 -4.95
CA PRO A 269 -8.73 -26.68 -5.38
C PRO A 269 -7.64 -25.82 -4.76
N TYR A 270 -6.44 -26.38 -4.54
CA TYR A 270 -5.27 -25.56 -4.34
C TYR A 270 -4.81 -24.93 -5.65
N VAL A 271 -4.29 -23.71 -5.55
CA VAL A 271 -3.68 -23.00 -6.66
C VAL A 271 -2.22 -22.69 -6.32
N TYR A 272 -1.32 -23.00 -7.23
CA TYR A 272 0.10 -22.68 -7.06
C TYR A 272 0.76 -22.35 -8.39
N THR A 273 1.83 -21.57 -8.34
CA THR A 273 2.72 -21.32 -9.48
C THR A 273 4.06 -21.98 -9.20
N PRO A 274 4.55 -22.90 -10.08
CA PRO A 274 5.85 -23.52 -9.90
C PRO A 274 6.99 -22.51 -9.84
N ARG A 275 8.01 -22.80 -9.03
CA ARG A 275 9.22 -21.97 -8.89
C ARG A 275 10.17 -22.02 -10.08
N SER A 276 10.02 -23.04 -10.92
CA SER A 276 10.88 -23.27 -12.08
C SER A 276 10.08 -23.12 -13.38
N VAL A 277 10.66 -22.44 -14.35
CA VAL A 277 10.16 -22.36 -15.72
C VAL A 277 10.99 -23.31 -16.57
N THR A 278 10.37 -24.37 -17.10
CA THR A 278 11.06 -25.41 -17.89
C THR A 278 11.30 -25.02 -19.34
N LYS A 279 10.60 -23.98 -19.85
CA LYS A 279 10.85 -23.37 -21.18
C LYS A 279 10.64 -21.86 -21.02
N SER A 280 11.66 -21.09 -21.41
CA SER A 280 11.49 -19.64 -21.53
C SER A 280 10.64 -19.35 -22.78
N PRO A 281 9.50 -18.68 -22.66
CA PRO A 281 8.74 -18.24 -23.84
C PRO A 281 9.53 -17.25 -24.71
N TRP A 282 10.66 -16.73 -24.20
CA TRP A 282 11.53 -15.72 -24.83
C TRP A 282 12.78 -16.30 -25.50
N VAL A 283 13.09 -17.57 -25.29
CA VAL A 283 14.17 -18.26 -26.02
C VAL A 283 13.58 -18.79 -27.32
N THR A 284 13.37 -17.91 -28.28
CA THR A 284 13.33 -18.33 -29.68
C THR A 284 14.66 -19.03 -29.99
N SER A 285 14.56 -20.19 -30.61
CA SER A 285 15.68 -21.03 -31.09
C SER A 285 16.55 -20.25 -32.11
N GLN A 286 17.35 -19.31 -31.62
CA GLN A 286 18.45 -18.76 -32.41
C GLN A 286 19.75 -19.37 -31.89
N GLY A 287 20.14 -20.44 -32.57
CA GLY A 287 21.53 -20.76 -32.87
C GLY A 287 22.46 -20.91 -31.68
N ARG A 288 22.60 -22.16 -31.17
CA ARG A 288 23.93 -22.62 -30.76
C ARG A 288 24.63 -23.09 -32.04
N THR A 289 25.48 -22.25 -32.59
CA THR A 289 26.59 -22.67 -33.43
C THR A 289 27.81 -22.86 -32.55
#